data_289e202a18e4e79e259a29774b62213b
#
_entry.id   289e202a18e4e79e259a29774b62213b
#
_cell.length_a   1.000
_cell.length_b   1.000
_cell.length_c   1.000
_cell.angle_alpha   90.00
_cell.angle_beta   90.00
_cell.angle_gamma   90.00
#
_symmetry.space_group_name_H-M   'P 1'
#
loop_
_entity.id
_entity.type
_entity.pdbx_description
1 polymer ?
#
loop_
_entity_poly.entity_id
_entity_poly.type
_entity_poly.pdbx_seq_one_letter_code
_entity_poly.pdbx_strand_id
1 'polypeptide(L)'
;MTGIDTTKRARLEIAGWSVGDAAEFLGLTPEEAAFVELKLALASYLREVRGARGWTQVEVAGLLGSSQSRVAKMEAADPTVSVDLLVRSLLRLGATREDVGRVIARVA
;
A
#
# COMPACT_ATOMS: atom_id res chain seq x y z
N MET A 1 -5.45 14.42 18.86
CA MET A 1 -5.47 15.03 17.52
C MET A 1 -6.13 14.08 16.55
N THR A 2 -7.05 14.63 15.83
CA THR A 2 -7.71 13.88 14.77
C THR A 2 -7.15 14.33 13.43
N GLY A 3 -7.29 13.53 12.41
CA GLY A 3 -7.05 13.95 11.06
C GLY A 3 -5.60 14.05 10.61
N ILE A 4 -4.75 13.15 11.06
CA ILE A 4 -3.49 12.99 10.35
C ILE A 4 -3.82 12.32 9.03
N ASP A 5 -3.63 13.08 7.95
CA ASP A 5 -3.92 12.60 6.62
C ASP A 5 -2.78 11.70 6.09
N THR A 6 -2.97 11.17 4.89
CA THR A 6 -1.98 10.27 4.26
C THR A 6 -0.62 10.93 4.09
N THR A 7 -0.59 12.24 3.81
CA THR A 7 0.65 12.99 3.64
C THR A 7 1.43 13.09 4.94
N LYS A 8 0.73 13.42 6.04
CA LYS A 8 1.36 13.49 7.36
C LYS A 8 1.88 12.13 7.78
N ARG A 9 1.13 11.08 7.49
CA ARG A 9 1.52 9.72 7.79
C ARG A 9 2.79 9.33 7.03
N ALA A 10 2.87 9.63 5.75
CA ALA A 10 4.06 9.37 4.95
C ALA A 10 5.27 10.10 5.51
N ARG A 11 5.10 11.34 5.98
CA ARG A 11 6.19 12.09 6.61
C ARG A 11 6.64 11.48 7.92
N LEU A 12 5.73 10.95 8.73
CA LEU A 12 6.08 10.27 9.97
C LEU A 12 6.93 9.04 9.68
N GLU A 13 6.56 8.27 8.68
CA GLU A 13 7.32 7.08 8.28
C GLU A 13 8.70 7.45 7.75
N ILE A 14 8.81 8.48 6.93
CA ILE A 14 10.08 8.99 6.42
C ILE A 14 10.97 9.47 7.56
N ALA A 15 10.40 10.06 8.59
CA ALA A 15 11.13 10.56 9.74
C ALA A 15 11.55 9.45 10.73
N GLY A 16 11.29 8.18 10.38
CA GLY A 16 11.72 7.06 11.20
C GLY A 16 10.64 6.51 12.13
N TRP A 17 9.42 6.98 12.03
CA TRP A 17 8.31 6.44 12.80
C TRP A 17 7.83 5.15 12.16
N SER A 18 7.63 4.13 12.96
CA SER A 18 6.99 2.90 12.50
C SER A 18 5.47 3.12 12.42
N VAL A 19 4.78 2.23 11.70
CA VAL A 19 3.31 2.28 11.67
C VAL A 19 2.74 2.04 13.07
N GLY A 20 3.39 1.20 13.89
CA GLY A 20 2.98 0.97 15.27
C GLY A 20 3.04 2.23 16.11
N ASP A 21 4.11 3.01 15.99
CA ASP A 21 4.25 4.28 16.70
C ASP A 21 3.20 5.29 16.25
N ALA A 22 3.00 5.38 14.94
CA ALA A 22 1.97 6.26 14.38
C ALA A 22 0.57 5.84 14.81
N ALA A 23 0.30 4.53 14.89
CA ALA A 23 -0.99 4.01 15.31
C ALA A 23 -1.29 4.40 16.75
N GLU A 24 -0.30 4.28 17.65
CA GLU A 24 -0.44 4.69 19.03
C GLU A 24 -0.74 6.18 19.12
N PHE A 25 0.02 6.98 18.40
CA PHE A 25 -0.19 8.43 18.34
C PHE A 25 -1.59 8.79 17.83
N LEU A 26 -2.08 8.07 16.84
CA LEU A 26 -3.39 8.30 16.23
C LEU A 26 -4.54 7.71 17.05
N GLY A 27 -4.25 6.91 18.06
CA GLY A 27 -5.28 6.24 18.85
C GLY A 27 -5.97 5.11 18.09
N LEU A 28 -5.27 4.44 17.17
CA LEU A 28 -5.83 3.31 16.44
C LEU A 28 -5.89 2.07 17.33
N THR A 29 -6.91 1.25 17.12
CA THR A 29 -6.99 -0.06 17.77
C THR A 29 -5.92 -0.98 17.17
N PRO A 30 -5.56 -2.09 17.87
CA PRO A 30 -4.63 -3.06 17.29
C PRO A 30 -5.07 -3.60 15.93
N GLU A 31 -6.37 -3.85 15.75
CA GLU A 31 -6.89 -4.33 14.47
C GLU A 31 -6.74 -3.28 13.37
N GLU A 32 -7.02 -2.03 13.70
CA GLU A 32 -6.87 -0.93 12.74
C GLU A 32 -5.41 -0.76 12.35
N ALA A 33 -4.49 -0.82 13.32
CA ALA A 33 -3.06 -0.73 13.06
C ALA A 33 -2.58 -1.85 12.15
N ALA A 34 -3.01 -3.08 12.43
CA ALA A 34 -2.65 -4.25 11.63
C ALA A 34 -3.17 -4.13 10.20
N PHE A 35 -4.40 -3.65 10.04
CA PHE A 35 -5.00 -3.45 8.72
C PHE A 35 -4.22 -2.40 7.92
N VAL A 36 -3.84 -1.32 8.57
CA VAL A 36 -3.06 -0.26 7.94
C VAL A 36 -1.69 -0.77 7.49
N GLU A 37 -1.01 -1.54 8.34
CA GLU A 37 0.29 -2.13 8.01
C GLU A 37 0.18 -3.06 6.80
N LEU A 38 -0.85 -3.88 6.78
CA LEU A 38 -1.12 -4.80 5.70
C LEU A 38 -1.35 -4.05 4.38
N LYS A 39 -2.15 -3.01 4.41
CA LYS A 39 -2.43 -2.20 3.23
C LYS A 39 -1.17 -1.51 2.71
N LEU A 40 -0.36 -0.96 3.60
CA LEU A 40 0.91 -0.33 3.23
C LEU A 40 1.87 -1.33 2.60
N ALA A 41 1.94 -2.54 3.14
CA ALA A 41 2.80 -3.58 2.59
C ALA A 41 2.38 -3.96 1.17
N LEU A 42 1.09 -4.11 0.93
CA LEU A 42 0.56 -4.42 -0.41
C LEU A 42 0.83 -3.29 -1.39
N ALA A 43 0.66 -2.04 -0.98
CA ALA A 43 0.93 -0.87 -1.81
C ALA A 43 2.41 -0.79 -2.17
N SER A 44 3.30 -1.02 -1.20
CA SER A 44 4.74 -1.05 -1.42
C SER A 44 5.14 -2.17 -2.38
N TYR A 45 4.52 -3.34 -2.24
CA TYR A 45 4.80 -4.47 -3.11
C TYR A 45 4.37 -4.19 -4.55
N LEU A 46 3.25 -3.50 -4.74
CA LEU A 46 2.81 -3.09 -6.07
C LEU A 46 3.89 -2.23 -6.73
N ARG A 47 4.45 -1.28 -5.98
CA ARG A 47 5.53 -0.43 -6.45
C ARG A 47 6.78 -1.24 -6.76
N GLU A 48 7.13 -2.23 -5.94
CA GLU A 48 8.26 -3.11 -6.17
C GLU A 48 8.07 -3.92 -7.47
N VAL A 49 6.90 -4.49 -7.67
CA VAL A 49 6.58 -5.26 -8.88
C VAL A 49 6.72 -4.38 -10.11
N ARG A 50 6.18 -3.17 -10.05
CA ARG A 50 6.31 -2.21 -11.15
C ARG A 50 7.77 -1.91 -11.44
N GLY A 51 8.55 -1.60 -10.43
CA GLY A 51 9.96 -1.26 -10.58
C GLY A 51 10.79 -2.42 -11.12
N ALA A 52 10.54 -3.63 -10.63
CA ALA A 52 11.25 -4.83 -11.06
C ALA A 52 11.00 -5.16 -12.54
N ARG A 53 9.82 -4.81 -13.04
CA ARG A 53 9.47 -5.01 -14.46
C ARG A 53 9.86 -3.83 -15.33
N GLY A 54 10.35 -2.74 -14.75
CA GLY A 54 10.68 -1.53 -15.48
C GLY A 54 9.48 -0.80 -16.04
N TRP A 55 8.31 -1.02 -15.49
CA TRP A 55 7.08 -0.36 -15.94
C TRP A 55 6.93 1.01 -15.31
N THR A 56 6.37 1.94 -16.09
CA THR A 56 5.91 3.23 -15.56
C THR A 56 4.52 3.07 -14.95
N GLN A 57 4.08 4.05 -14.18
CA GLN A 57 2.71 4.05 -13.66
C GLN A 57 1.69 4.05 -14.80
N VAL A 58 1.99 4.73 -15.90
CA VAL A 58 1.12 4.76 -17.08
C VAL A 58 1.01 3.37 -17.71
N GLU A 59 2.12 2.65 -17.80
CA GLU A 59 2.11 1.29 -18.34
C GLU A 59 1.30 0.35 -17.45
N VAL A 60 1.49 0.44 -16.15
CA VAL A 60 0.70 -0.37 -15.20
C VAL A 60 -0.78 -0.02 -15.31
N ALA A 61 -1.11 1.26 -15.44
CA ALA A 61 -2.50 1.69 -15.61
C ALA A 61 -3.12 1.03 -16.85
N GLY A 62 -2.37 0.98 -17.95
CA GLY A 62 -2.83 0.30 -19.16
C GLY A 62 -3.09 -1.19 -18.93
N LEU A 63 -2.19 -1.86 -18.23
CA LEU A 63 -2.33 -3.28 -17.91
C LEU A 63 -3.53 -3.57 -17.01
N LEU A 64 -3.85 -2.65 -16.12
CA LEU A 64 -4.95 -2.79 -15.18
C LEU A 64 -6.28 -2.24 -15.70
N GLY A 65 -6.27 -1.61 -16.87
CA GLY A 65 -7.47 -0.95 -17.41
C GLY A 65 -7.89 0.22 -16.52
N SER A 66 -6.93 0.97 -16.02
CA SER A 66 -7.15 2.05 -15.06
C SER A 66 -6.43 3.32 -15.51
N SER A 67 -6.31 4.31 -14.63
CA SER A 67 -5.62 5.56 -14.91
C SER A 67 -4.30 5.64 -14.14
N GLN A 68 -3.37 6.45 -14.63
CA GLN A 68 -2.10 6.69 -13.94
C GLN A 68 -2.35 7.30 -12.56
N SER A 69 -3.32 8.19 -12.44
CA SER A 69 -3.70 8.79 -11.17
C SER A 69 -4.14 7.74 -10.15
N ARG A 70 -4.91 6.74 -10.60
CA ARG A 70 -5.37 5.66 -9.72
C ARG A 70 -4.21 4.76 -9.30
N VAL A 71 -3.30 4.46 -10.21
CA VAL A 71 -2.08 3.67 -9.87
C VAL A 71 -1.25 4.42 -8.84
N ALA A 72 -1.08 5.74 -9.00
CA ALA A 72 -0.36 6.54 -8.01
C ALA A 72 -1.01 6.46 -6.63
N LYS A 73 -2.33 6.52 -6.57
CA LYS A 73 -3.07 6.37 -5.32
C LYS A 73 -2.90 4.99 -4.71
N MET A 74 -2.90 3.96 -5.54
CA MET A 74 -2.68 2.59 -5.09
C MET A 74 -1.32 2.43 -4.43
N GLU A 75 -0.28 2.96 -5.06
CA GLU A 75 1.09 2.90 -4.53
C GLU A 75 1.27 3.75 -3.28
N ALA A 76 0.46 4.76 -3.11
CA ALA A 76 0.47 5.63 -1.93
C ALA A 76 -0.42 5.11 -0.79
N ALA A 77 -1.09 3.98 -0.97
CA ALA A 77 -2.06 3.43 -0.02
C ALA A 77 -3.13 4.45 0.35
N ASP A 78 -3.60 5.20 -0.64
CA ASP A 78 -4.62 6.23 -0.43
C ASP A 78 -5.86 5.63 0.24
N PRO A 79 -6.53 6.35 1.15
CA PRO A 79 -7.75 5.85 1.82
C PRO A 79 -8.85 5.39 0.86
N THR A 80 -8.91 5.93 -0.35
CA THR A 80 -9.92 5.54 -1.35
C THR A 80 -9.61 4.21 -2.04
N VAL A 81 -8.42 3.66 -1.80
CA VAL A 81 -7.99 2.39 -2.39
C VAL A 81 -8.23 1.28 -1.39
N SER A 82 -8.94 0.23 -1.79
CA SER A 82 -9.21 -0.92 -0.93
C SER A 82 -8.10 -1.95 -1.01
N VAL A 83 -7.98 -2.77 0.03
CA VAL A 83 -7.09 -3.94 0.02
C VAL A 83 -7.48 -4.88 -1.11
N ASP A 84 -8.78 -5.05 -1.36
CA ASP A 84 -9.28 -5.87 -2.45
C ASP A 84 -8.70 -5.42 -3.80
N LEU A 85 -8.71 -4.12 -4.05
CA LEU A 85 -8.17 -3.58 -5.29
C LEU A 85 -6.67 -3.86 -5.40
N LEU A 86 -5.92 -3.70 -4.32
CA LEU A 86 -4.48 -3.96 -4.32
C LEU A 86 -4.17 -5.43 -4.62
N VAL A 87 -4.87 -6.34 -3.97
CA VAL A 87 -4.66 -7.78 -4.18
C VAL A 87 -4.99 -8.17 -5.62
N ARG A 88 -6.14 -7.73 -6.12
CA ARG A 88 -6.57 -8.05 -7.48
C ARG A 88 -5.60 -7.50 -8.52
N SER A 89 -5.12 -6.28 -8.30
CA SER A 89 -4.16 -5.64 -9.19
C SER A 89 -2.83 -6.40 -9.22
N LEU A 90 -2.33 -6.79 -8.05
CA LEU A 90 -1.10 -7.58 -7.96
C LEU A 90 -1.23 -8.90 -8.71
N LEU A 91 -2.34 -9.61 -8.52
CA LEU A 91 -2.57 -10.87 -9.22
C LEU A 91 -2.62 -10.66 -10.73
N ARG A 92 -3.26 -9.58 -11.19
CA ARG A 92 -3.34 -9.26 -12.60
C ARG A 92 -1.96 -8.94 -13.19
N LEU A 93 -1.07 -8.35 -12.40
CA LEU A 93 0.29 -8.04 -12.84
C LEU A 93 1.24 -9.25 -12.77
N GLY A 94 0.75 -10.40 -12.34
CA GLY A 94 1.51 -11.64 -12.36
C GLY A 94 2.02 -12.11 -10.99
N ALA A 95 1.72 -11.41 -9.92
CA ALA A 95 2.04 -11.91 -8.59
C ALA A 95 1.19 -13.15 -8.31
N THR A 96 1.77 -14.12 -7.59
CA THR A 96 1.06 -15.33 -7.21
C THR A 96 0.36 -15.14 -5.87
N ARG A 97 -0.55 -16.05 -5.54
CA ARG A 97 -1.18 -16.06 -4.21
C ARG A 97 -0.12 -16.20 -3.12
N GLU A 98 0.90 -17.00 -3.37
CA GLU A 98 2.02 -17.20 -2.46
C GLU A 98 2.80 -15.90 -2.25
N ASP A 99 3.03 -15.13 -3.32
CA ASP A 99 3.70 -13.84 -3.24
C ASP A 99 2.90 -12.88 -2.35
N VAL A 100 1.60 -12.78 -2.59
CA VAL A 100 0.71 -11.91 -1.81
C VAL A 100 0.69 -12.36 -0.35
N GLY A 101 0.59 -13.66 -0.11
CA GLY A 101 0.62 -14.23 1.23
C GLY A 101 1.90 -13.89 1.98
N ARG A 102 3.06 -13.98 1.30
CA ARG A 102 4.35 -13.60 1.90
C ARG A 102 4.40 -12.14 2.28
N VAL A 103 3.88 -11.28 1.42
CA VAL A 103 3.85 -9.83 1.69
C VAL A 103 3.02 -9.54 2.93
N ILE A 104 1.85 -10.17 3.04
CA ILE A 104 0.98 -10.01 4.21
C ILE A 104 1.66 -10.54 5.47
N ALA A 105 2.32 -11.68 5.37
CA ALA A 105 2.96 -12.34 6.51
C ALA A 105 4.22 -11.61 7.00
N ARG A 106 4.89 -10.86 6.12
CA ARG A 106 6.11 -10.12 6.48
C ARG A 106 5.85 -8.90 7.35
N VAL A 107 4.62 -8.45 7.38
CA VAL A 107 4.26 -7.25 8.13
C VAL A 107 4.23 -7.62 9.60
N ALA A 108 5.24 -7.23 10.32
CA ALA A 108 5.34 -7.55 11.73
C ALA A 108 5.67 -6.33 12.55
#